data_7d42701c1ddb9af691daea4b3e1ce08a
#
_entry.id   7d42701c1ddb9af691daea4b3e1ce08a
#
_cell.length_a   1.000
_cell.length_b   1.000
_cell.length_c   1.000
_cell.angle_alpha   90.00
_cell.angle_beta   90.00
_cell.angle_gamma   90.00
#
_symmetry.space_group_name_H-M   'P 1'
#
loop_
_entity.id
_entity.type
_entity.pdbx_description
1 polymer ?
#
loop_
_entity_poly.entity_id
_entity_poly.type
_entity_poly.pdbx_seq_one_letter_code
_entity_poly.pdbx_strand_id
1 'polypeptide(L)'
;RMKARILVWLVALFCCHNASFAQKEFVNASARLSGHPRILLQKGEEKALKKVIMKDAVWKDIHLSLVDEAGEIVKLPLNERIKTGRRLLSVSRENLRRIFILSYAYRMTGKNEFLKRAESEMLKAASFSDWNPSHFLDVGEMTMALAIGYDWLYPQLSVQTKEAIEKAIVEKGLKPSFDERYNWFVNAVHNWSQVCHAGVTYGALAIWEKEPELSR
;
A
#
# COMPACT_ATOMS: atom_id res chain seq x y z
N ARG A 1 -28.93 -29.66 34.27
CA ARG A 1 -27.93 -30.06 33.25
C ARG A 1 -28.42 -29.84 31.80
N MET A 2 -29.73 -30.00 31.51
CA MET A 2 -30.32 -29.81 30.17
C MET A 2 -30.34 -28.33 29.73
N LYS A 3 -30.69 -27.40 30.64
CA LYS A 3 -30.76 -25.94 30.33
C LYS A 3 -29.40 -25.33 29.96
N ALA A 4 -28.31 -25.78 30.57
CA ALA A 4 -26.93 -25.31 30.24
C ALA A 4 -26.47 -25.76 28.85
N ARG A 5 -26.88 -26.97 28.43
CA ARG A 5 -26.57 -27.49 27.09
C ARG A 5 -27.29 -26.71 25.98
N ILE A 6 -28.55 -26.36 26.21
CA ILE A 6 -29.35 -25.56 25.26
C ILE A 6 -28.74 -24.15 25.10
N LEU A 7 -28.29 -23.54 26.19
CA LEU A 7 -27.64 -22.22 26.14
C LEU A 7 -26.33 -22.23 25.34
N VAL A 8 -25.52 -23.27 25.50
CA VAL A 8 -24.25 -23.43 24.73
C VAL A 8 -24.56 -23.58 23.25
N TRP A 9 -25.58 -24.35 22.87
CA TRP A 9 -25.96 -24.49 21.44
C TRP A 9 -26.54 -23.20 20.86
N LEU A 10 -27.30 -22.42 21.62
CA LEU A 10 -27.81 -21.12 21.18
C LEU A 10 -26.71 -20.09 21.00
N VAL A 11 -25.72 -20.07 21.89
CA VAL A 11 -24.55 -19.19 21.75
C VAL A 11 -23.69 -19.59 20.54
N ALA A 12 -23.47 -20.89 20.34
CA ALA A 12 -22.74 -21.41 19.19
C ALA A 12 -23.44 -21.09 17.87
N LEU A 13 -24.76 -21.25 17.79
CA LEU A 13 -25.56 -20.88 16.62
C LEU A 13 -25.53 -19.37 16.34
N PHE A 14 -25.56 -18.54 17.39
CA PHE A 14 -25.48 -17.09 17.26
C PHE A 14 -24.11 -16.62 16.77
N CYS A 15 -23.03 -17.22 17.29
CA CYS A 15 -21.67 -16.97 16.80
C CYS A 15 -21.49 -17.40 15.34
N CYS A 16 -22.02 -18.56 14.94
CA CYS A 16 -21.95 -19.03 13.54
C CYS A 16 -22.77 -18.13 12.60
N HIS A 17 -23.94 -17.63 13.02
CA HIS A 17 -24.73 -16.70 12.21
C HIS A 17 -24.04 -15.36 12.02
N ASN A 18 -23.44 -14.80 13.07
CA ASN A 18 -22.72 -13.53 12.98
C ASN A 18 -21.45 -13.66 12.11
N ALA A 19 -20.73 -14.76 12.20
CA ALA A 19 -19.59 -15.05 11.35
C ALA A 19 -20.00 -15.16 9.86
N SER A 20 -21.11 -15.85 9.57
CA SER A 20 -21.64 -15.96 8.20
C SER A 20 -22.16 -14.63 7.66
N PHE A 21 -22.74 -13.79 8.51
CA PHE A 21 -23.20 -12.46 8.13
C PHE A 21 -22.01 -11.53 7.82
N ALA A 22 -21.03 -11.47 8.71
CA ALA A 22 -19.81 -10.69 8.51
C ALA A 22 -19.05 -11.14 7.24
N GLN A 23 -19.01 -12.45 6.98
CA GLN A 23 -18.38 -12.99 5.77
C GLN A 23 -19.16 -12.63 4.49
N LYS A 24 -20.50 -12.62 4.53
CA LYS A 24 -21.33 -12.17 3.40
C LYS A 24 -21.19 -10.67 3.14
N GLU A 25 -21.16 -9.84 4.19
CA GLU A 25 -20.92 -8.40 4.02
C GLU A 25 -19.54 -8.11 3.46
N PHE A 26 -18.54 -8.85 3.92
CA PHE A 26 -17.17 -8.71 3.42
C PHE A 26 -17.05 -9.11 1.93
N VAL A 27 -17.65 -10.23 1.53
CA VAL A 27 -17.70 -10.65 0.11
C VAL A 27 -18.46 -9.62 -0.73
N ASN A 28 -19.53 -9.02 -0.21
CA ASN A 28 -20.27 -7.96 -0.90
C ASN A 28 -19.46 -6.65 -0.97
N ALA A 29 -18.66 -6.33 0.03
CA ALA A 29 -17.74 -5.19 0.01
C ALA A 29 -16.63 -5.39 -1.01
N SER A 30 -16.04 -6.59 -1.09
CA SER A 30 -15.00 -6.93 -2.06
C SER A 30 -15.49 -6.86 -3.51
N ALA A 31 -16.74 -7.26 -3.76
CA ALA A 31 -17.38 -7.13 -5.08
C ALA A 31 -17.62 -5.67 -5.51
N ARG A 32 -17.50 -4.71 -4.58
CA ARG A 32 -17.65 -3.26 -4.83
C ARG A 32 -16.33 -2.52 -4.97
N LEU A 33 -15.18 -3.20 -4.79
CA LEU A 33 -13.90 -2.54 -5.02
C LEU A 33 -13.78 -2.15 -6.49
N SER A 34 -13.56 -0.86 -6.73
CA SER A 34 -13.30 -0.35 -8.07
C SER A 34 -12.01 -0.97 -8.64
N GLY A 35 -11.90 -1.04 -9.96
CA GLY A 35 -10.61 -1.36 -10.59
C GLY A 35 -9.56 -0.29 -10.29
N HIS A 36 -8.30 -0.64 -10.55
CA HIS A 36 -7.18 0.30 -10.36
C HIS A 36 -7.26 1.54 -11.26
N PRO A 37 -6.82 2.70 -10.80
CA PRO A 37 -6.42 3.02 -9.43
C PRO A 37 -7.64 3.24 -8.51
N ARG A 38 -7.52 2.76 -7.26
CA ARG A 38 -8.57 2.81 -6.23
C ARG A 38 -8.11 3.44 -4.91
N ILE A 39 -6.80 3.58 -4.70
CA ILE A 39 -6.19 4.08 -3.49
C ILE A 39 -5.94 5.58 -3.63
N LEU A 40 -6.37 6.38 -2.65
CA LEU A 40 -6.18 7.84 -2.55
C LEU A 40 -6.77 8.61 -3.76
N LEU A 41 -6.04 8.70 -4.87
CA LEU A 41 -6.49 9.35 -6.11
C LEU A 41 -7.08 8.29 -7.05
N GLN A 42 -8.40 8.20 -7.10
CA GLN A 42 -9.11 7.20 -7.89
C GLN A 42 -9.08 7.49 -9.39
N LYS A 43 -9.57 6.54 -10.18
CA LYS A 43 -9.63 6.68 -11.64
C LYS A 43 -10.53 7.85 -12.06
N GLY A 44 -9.95 8.79 -12.80
CA GLY A 44 -10.67 9.94 -13.37
C GLY A 44 -10.71 11.18 -12.49
N GLU A 45 -10.28 11.08 -11.21
CA GLU A 45 -10.22 12.24 -10.29
C GLU A 45 -9.17 13.28 -10.71
N GLU A 46 -8.21 12.90 -11.56
CA GLU A 46 -7.21 13.82 -12.12
C GLU A 46 -7.86 15.04 -12.79
N LYS A 47 -9.03 14.86 -13.41
CA LYS A 47 -9.75 15.97 -14.07
C LYS A 47 -10.24 17.01 -13.05
N ALA A 48 -10.74 16.54 -11.90
CA ALA A 48 -11.19 17.42 -10.84
C ALA A 48 -10.00 18.15 -10.20
N LEU A 49 -8.92 17.41 -9.91
CA LEU A 49 -7.70 17.97 -9.34
C LEU A 49 -7.07 19.03 -10.26
N LYS A 50 -6.99 18.76 -11.58
CA LYS A 50 -6.50 19.76 -12.57
C LYS A 50 -7.34 21.04 -12.57
N LYS A 51 -8.66 20.95 -12.39
CA LYS A 51 -9.52 22.15 -12.28
C LYS A 51 -9.22 22.97 -11.02
N VAL A 52 -8.93 22.32 -9.90
CA VAL A 52 -8.55 22.99 -8.67
C VAL A 52 -7.19 23.69 -8.85
N ILE A 53 -6.20 22.97 -9.37
CA ILE A 53 -4.85 23.50 -9.67
C ILE A 53 -4.90 24.74 -10.58
N MET A 54 -5.80 24.76 -11.57
CA MET A 54 -5.94 25.92 -12.47
C MET A 54 -6.57 27.14 -11.81
N LYS A 55 -7.36 26.97 -10.74
CA LYS A 55 -8.14 28.04 -10.11
C LYS A 55 -7.51 28.59 -8.85
N ASP A 56 -6.64 27.84 -8.20
CA ASP A 56 -6.06 28.16 -6.90
C ASP A 56 -4.54 28.23 -7.00
N ALA A 57 -3.95 29.35 -6.62
CA ALA A 57 -2.52 29.59 -6.74
C ALA A 57 -1.70 28.65 -5.84
N VAL A 58 -2.19 28.36 -4.62
CA VAL A 58 -1.50 27.48 -3.67
C VAL A 58 -1.43 26.04 -4.22
N TRP A 59 -2.55 25.52 -4.72
CA TRP A 59 -2.58 24.21 -5.36
C TRP A 59 -1.71 24.14 -6.61
N LYS A 60 -1.65 25.22 -7.38
CA LYS A 60 -0.77 25.32 -8.54
C LYS A 60 0.70 25.27 -8.14
N ASP A 61 1.10 26.03 -7.11
CA ASP A 61 2.49 26.05 -6.64
C ASP A 61 2.91 24.69 -6.07
N ILE A 62 2.04 24.04 -5.30
CA ILE A 62 2.27 22.65 -4.82
C ILE A 62 2.46 21.70 -5.99
N HIS A 63 1.56 21.74 -7.00
CA HIS A 63 1.65 20.90 -8.17
C HIS A 63 2.96 21.07 -8.93
N LEU A 64 3.35 22.33 -9.19
CA LEU A 64 4.61 22.64 -9.89
C LEU A 64 5.81 22.14 -9.11
N SER A 65 5.86 22.38 -7.80
CA SER A 65 6.93 21.88 -6.93
C SER A 65 7.05 20.35 -6.96
N LEU A 66 5.94 19.61 -6.97
CA LEU A 66 5.95 18.15 -7.06
C LEU A 66 6.43 17.65 -8.42
N VAL A 67 6.06 18.33 -9.51
CA VAL A 67 6.52 17.95 -10.86
C VAL A 67 8.01 18.25 -11.03
N ASP A 68 8.48 19.37 -10.51
CA ASP A 68 9.90 19.73 -10.53
C ASP A 68 10.71 18.73 -9.70
N GLU A 69 10.25 18.37 -8.51
CA GLU A 69 10.87 17.36 -7.67
C GLU A 69 10.91 15.97 -8.36
N ALA A 70 9.84 15.58 -9.08
CA ALA A 70 9.87 14.37 -9.89
C ALA A 70 10.99 14.40 -10.94
N GLY A 71 11.22 15.56 -11.58
CA GLY A 71 12.33 15.77 -12.51
C GLY A 71 13.70 15.60 -11.86
N GLU A 72 13.88 16.05 -10.62
CA GLU A 72 15.13 15.82 -9.88
C GLU A 72 15.30 14.35 -9.47
N ILE A 73 14.21 13.68 -9.02
CA ILE A 73 14.27 12.25 -8.67
C ILE A 73 14.72 11.39 -9.86
N VAL A 74 14.31 11.72 -11.08
CA VAL A 74 14.74 10.97 -12.30
C VAL A 74 16.27 10.93 -12.44
N LYS A 75 16.98 11.94 -11.97
CA LYS A 75 18.45 12.06 -12.07
C LYS A 75 19.20 11.32 -10.96
N LEU A 76 18.53 10.96 -9.86
CA LEU A 76 19.18 10.30 -8.72
C LEU A 76 19.48 8.82 -8.99
N PRO A 77 20.48 8.21 -8.34
CA PRO A 77 20.63 6.76 -8.34
C PRO A 77 19.43 6.09 -7.66
N LEU A 78 19.16 4.83 -8.00
CA LEU A 78 18.17 4.03 -7.28
C LEU A 78 18.62 3.78 -5.84
N ASN A 79 17.66 3.68 -4.92
CA ASN A 79 17.98 3.40 -3.53
C ASN A 79 18.56 1.99 -3.36
N GLU A 80 19.59 1.89 -2.53
CA GLU A 80 20.15 0.61 -2.09
C GLU A 80 19.60 0.21 -0.71
N ARG A 81 19.60 -1.11 -0.42
CA ARG A 81 19.19 -1.63 0.88
C ARG A 81 20.30 -1.40 1.92
N ILE A 82 20.40 -0.18 2.43
CA ILE A 82 21.41 0.21 3.41
C ILE A 82 20.73 0.55 4.73
N LYS A 83 21.08 -0.18 5.81
CA LYS A 83 20.59 0.09 7.16
C LYS A 83 21.45 1.12 7.88
N THR A 84 20.80 2.02 8.61
CA THR A 84 21.45 2.89 9.60
C THR A 84 21.19 2.31 10.99
N GLY A 85 22.22 1.69 11.57
CA GLY A 85 22.06 0.86 12.76
C GLY A 85 21.12 -0.32 12.48
N ARG A 86 20.05 -0.44 13.27
CA ARG A 86 19.04 -1.50 13.10
C ARG A 86 17.90 -1.14 12.13
N ARG A 87 17.88 0.07 11.55
CA ARG A 87 16.75 0.64 10.81
C ARG A 87 17.04 0.72 9.33
N LEU A 88 16.05 0.33 8.52
CA LEU A 88 15.98 0.60 7.08
C LEU A 88 15.10 1.84 6.78
N LEU A 89 14.59 2.51 7.81
CA LEU A 89 13.52 3.50 7.74
C LEU A 89 13.80 4.67 6.80
N SER A 90 15.04 5.16 6.75
CA SER A 90 15.43 6.22 5.82
C SER A 90 15.25 5.80 4.36
N VAL A 91 15.58 4.55 4.04
CA VAL A 91 15.41 3.98 2.69
C VAL A 91 13.92 3.77 2.39
N SER A 92 13.14 3.24 3.35
CA SER A 92 11.70 3.04 3.17
C SER A 92 10.97 4.37 2.91
N ARG A 93 11.28 5.41 3.69
CA ARG A 93 10.73 6.77 3.51
C ARG A 93 11.12 7.38 2.18
N GLU A 94 12.36 7.23 1.79
CA GLU A 94 12.84 7.75 0.51
C GLU A 94 12.17 7.03 -0.66
N ASN A 95 11.97 5.70 -0.59
CA ASN A 95 11.19 4.98 -1.59
C ASN A 95 9.73 5.45 -1.63
N LEU A 96 9.10 5.64 -0.46
CA LEU A 96 7.74 6.16 -0.38
C LEU A 96 7.64 7.55 -1.03
N ARG A 97 8.53 8.46 -0.69
CA ARG A 97 8.59 9.80 -1.29
C ARG A 97 8.75 9.74 -2.80
N ARG A 98 9.74 8.99 -3.30
CA ARG A 98 10.04 8.93 -4.74
C ARG A 98 8.91 8.30 -5.53
N ILE A 99 8.44 7.13 -5.12
CA ILE A 99 7.39 6.40 -5.85
C ILE A 99 6.09 7.21 -5.85
N PHE A 100 5.72 7.84 -4.72
CA PHE A 100 4.52 8.66 -4.63
C PHE A 100 4.59 9.87 -5.57
N ILE A 101 5.69 10.65 -5.53
CA ILE A 101 5.88 11.85 -6.33
C ILE A 101 5.95 11.52 -7.83
N LEU A 102 6.69 10.48 -8.22
CA LEU A 102 6.81 10.05 -9.61
C LEU A 102 5.47 9.56 -10.17
N SER A 103 4.73 8.76 -9.38
CA SER A 103 3.41 8.25 -9.77
C SER A 103 2.40 9.38 -9.93
N TYR A 104 2.39 10.35 -9.00
CA TYR A 104 1.59 11.57 -9.12
C TYR A 104 1.96 12.36 -10.38
N ALA A 105 3.25 12.64 -10.57
CA ALA A 105 3.72 13.42 -11.71
C ALA A 105 3.34 12.75 -13.05
N TYR A 106 3.47 11.43 -13.15
CA TYR A 106 3.02 10.69 -14.31
C TYR A 106 1.51 10.84 -14.54
N ARG A 107 0.68 10.60 -13.52
CA ARG A 107 -0.79 10.72 -13.62
C ARG A 107 -1.25 12.12 -14.01
N MET A 108 -0.54 13.13 -13.55
CA MET A 108 -0.91 14.52 -13.84
C MET A 108 -0.38 15.03 -15.18
N THR A 109 0.78 14.57 -15.65
CA THR A 109 1.45 15.08 -16.84
C THR A 109 1.45 14.13 -18.04
N GLY A 110 1.37 12.82 -17.80
CA GLY A 110 1.53 11.77 -18.81
C GLY A 110 2.98 11.57 -19.29
N LYS A 111 3.98 12.22 -18.68
CA LYS A 111 5.38 12.10 -19.08
C LYS A 111 5.93 10.72 -18.74
N ASN A 112 6.32 9.97 -19.77
CA ASN A 112 6.73 8.57 -19.65
C ASN A 112 8.02 8.37 -18.83
N GLU A 113 8.87 9.39 -18.73
CA GLU A 113 10.06 9.36 -17.87
C GLU A 113 9.74 9.10 -16.41
N PHE A 114 8.65 9.71 -15.88
CA PHE A 114 8.19 9.51 -14.52
C PHE A 114 7.64 8.09 -14.28
N LEU A 115 6.90 7.55 -15.24
CA LEU A 115 6.43 6.16 -15.20
C LEU A 115 7.60 5.17 -15.13
N LYS A 116 8.54 5.28 -16.07
CA LYS A 116 9.71 4.38 -16.14
C LYS A 116 10.55 4.46 -14.87
N ARG A 117 10.72 5.67 -14.34
CA ARG A 117 11.48 5.85 -13.11
C ARG A 117 10.75 5.27 -11.89
N ALA A 118 9.44 5.49 -11.75
CA ALA A 118 8.64 4.89 -10.67
C ALA A 118 8.68 3.37 -10.72
N GLU A 119 8.55 2.78 -11.90
CA GLU A 119 8.68 1.34 -12.12
C GLU A 119 10.05 0.81 -11.68
N SER A 120 11.13 1.50 -12.04
CA SER A 120 12.49 1.14 -11.63
C SER A 120 12.70 1.20 -10.11
N GLU A 121 12.16 2.22 -9.43
CA GLU A 121 12.21 2.35 -7.97
C GLU A 121 11.43 1.20 -7.29
N MET A 122 10.24 0.87 -7.80
CA MET A 122 9.43 -0.25 -7.26
C MET A 122 10.12 -1.60 -7.45
N LEU A 123 10.67 -1.88 -8.64
CA LEU A 123 11.38 -3.12 -8.92
C LEU A 123 12.65 -3.25 -8.09
N LYS A 124 13.39 -2.15 -7.89
CA LYS A 124 14.57 -2.12 -7.01
C LYS A 124 14.19 -2.42 -5.57
N ALA A 125 13.16 -1.79 -5.02
CA ALA A 125 12.66 -2.06 -3.67
C ALA A 125 12.12 -3.50 -3.53
N ALA A 126 11.45 -4.01 -4.56
CA ALA A 126 11.00 -5.40 -4.61
C ALA A 126 12.15 -6.40 -4.62
N SER A 127 13.32 -6.04 -5.18
CA SER A 127 14.51 -6.90 -5.23
C SER A 127 15.28 -6.99 -3.90
N PHE A 128 15.00 -6.16 -2.90
CA PHE A 128 15.66 -6.23 -1.61
C PHE A 128 15.43 -7.60 -0.96
N SER A 129 16.41 -8.09 -0.18
CA SER A 129 16.29 -9.38 0.50
C SER A 129 15.09 -9.45 1.44
N ASP A 130 14.83 -8.37 2.16
CA ASP A 130 13.71 -8.14 3.06
C ASP A 130 13.51 -6.62 3.27
N TRP A 131 12.42 -6.25 3.93
CA TRP A 131 12.14 -4.86 4.33
C TRP A 131 12.35 -4.61 5.83
N ASN A 132 13.24 -5.38 6.45
CA ASN A 132 13.67 -5.25 7.85
C ASN A 132 12.51 -5.43 8.87
N PRO A 133 11.86 -6.61 8.93
CA PRO A 133 10.67 -6.82 9.77
C PRO A 133 10.93 -6.66 11.27
N SER A 134 12.18 -6.77 11.72
CA SER A 134 12.56 -6.49 13.12
C SER A 134 12.32 -5.03 13.55
N HIS A 135 12.11 -4.12 12.59
CA HIS A 135 11.73 -2.73 12.82
C HIS A 135 10.54 -2.38 11.89
N PHE A 136 9.34 -2.78 12.28
CA PHE A 136 8.17 -2.88 11.39
C PHE A 136 7.72 -1.56 10.73
N LEU A 137 8.11 -0.40 11.24
CA LEU A 137 7.91 0.87 10.53
C LEU A 137 8.54 0.84 9.12
N ASP A 138 9.69 0.18 8.99
CA ASP A 138 10.40 0.04 7.71
C ASP A 138 9.55 -0.74 6.71
N VAL A 139 8.93 -1.83 7.18
CA VAL A 139 8.00 -2.66 6.41
C VAL A 139 6.73 -1.88 6.05
N GLY A 140 6.12 -1.22 7.04
CA GLY A 140 4.87 -0.47 6.82
C GLY A 140 5.03 0.62 5.77
N GLU A 141 6.07 1.45 5.86
CA GLU A 141 6.30 2.53 4.91
C GLU A 141 6.72 2.01 3.52
N MET A 142 7.50 0.91 3.44
CA MET A 142 7.86 0.30 2.15
C MET A 142 6.65 -0.35 1.47
N THR A 143 5.81 -1.03 2.25
CA THR A 143 4.57 -1.64 1.72
C THR A 143 3.64 -0.57 1.15
N MET A 144 3.47 0.55 1.87
CA MET A 144 2.68 1.69 1.40
C MET A 144 3.25 2.26 0.09
N ALA A 145 4.58 2.39 -0.01
CA ALA A 145 5.22 2.89 -1.21
C ALA A 145 4.89 2.05 -2.45
N LEU A 146 5.09 0.73 -2.34
CA LEU A 146 4.83 -0.17 -3.46
C LEU A 146 3.33 -0.28 -3.76
N ALA A 147 2.47 -0.28 -2.74
CA ALA A 147 1.03 -0.33 -2.90
C ALA A 147 0.48 0.86 -3.69
N ILE A 148 0.90 2.08 -3.35
CA ILE A 148 0.47 3.30 -4.05
C ILE A 148 1.00 3.31 -5.48
N GLY A 149 2.28 3.02 -5.68
CA GLY A 149 2.87 2.98 -7.03
C GLY A 149 2.22 1.92 -7.91
N TYR A 150 2.03 0.71 -7.38
CA TYR A 150 1.36 -0.38 -8.05
C TYR A 150 -0.07 -0.01 -8.46
N ASP A 151 -0.87 0.49 -7.52
CA ASP A 151 -2.27 0.86 -7.76
C ASP A 151 -2.39 2.00 -8.79
N TRP A 152 -1.60 3.06 -8.62
CA TRP A 152 -1.69 4.25 -9.45
C TRP A 152 -1.19 4.05 -10.88
N LEU A 153 -0.23 3.14 -11.07
CA LEU A 153 0.40 2.86 -12.37
C LEU A 153 -0.08 1.53 -12.97
N TYR A 154 -0.99 0.82 -12.29
CA TYR A 154 -1.43 -0.52 -12.67
C TYR A 154 -1.75 -0.70 -14.16
N PRO A 155 -2.50 0.20 -14.84
CA PRO A 155 -2.83 0.02 -16.26
C PRO A 155 -1.61 0.04 -17.18
N GLN A 156 -0.48 0.64 -16.75
CA GLN A 156 0.72 0.83 -17.55
C GLN A 156 1.82 -0.20 -17.25
N LEU A 157 1.76 -0.87 -16.10
CA LEU A 157 2.76 -1.86 -15.71
C LEU A 157 2.62 -3.14 -16.53
N SER A 158 3.75 -3.73 -16.92
CA SER A 158 3.79 -5.05 -17.56
C SER A 158 3.30 -6.15 -16.58
N VAL A 159 2.91 -7.30 -17.12
CA VAL A 159 2.52 -8.46 -16.30
C VAL A 159 3.66 -8.86 -15.37
N GLN A 160 4.87 -8.92 -15.88
CA GLN A 160 6.08 -9.31 -15.12
C GLN A 160 6.37 -8.32 -13.99
N THR A 161 6.23 -7.01 -14.26
CA THR A 161 6.40 -5.97 -13.24
C THR A 161 5.35 -6.10 -12.14
N LYS A 162 4.09 -6.31 -12.52
CA LYS A 162 2.99 -6.53 -11.54
C LYS A 162 3.28 -7.72 -10.64
N GLU A 163 3.62 -8.86 -11.21
CA GLU A 163 3.92 -10.09 -10.48
C GLU A 163 5.09 -9.90 -9.50
N ALA A 164 6.15 -9.20 -9.91
CA ALA A 164 7.29 -8.92 -9.04
C ALA A 164 6.91 -8.03 -7.85
N ILE A 165 6.10 -7.00 -8.08
CA ILE A 165 5.63 -6.08 -7.02
C ILE A 165 4.62 -6.79 -6.10
N GLU A 166 3.64 -7.51 -6.65
CA GLU A 166 2.67 -8.31 -5.91
C GLU A 166 3.38 -9.28 -4.96
N LYS A 167 4.33 -10.08 -5.50
CA LYS A 167 5.13 -11.00 -4.70
C LYS A 167 5.88 -10.29 -3.58
N ALA A 168 6.48 -9.13 -3.84
CA ALA A 168 7.20 -8.37 -2.82
C ALA A 168 6.26 -7.84 -1.73
N ILE A 169 5.08 -7.32 -2.08
CA ILE A 169 4.07 -6.88 -1.12
C ILE A 169 3.63 -8.06 -0.25
N VAL A 170 3.35 -9.23 -0.84
CA VAL A 170 2.97 -10.44 -0.09
C VAL A 170 4.08 -10.90 0.85
N GLU A 171 5.27 -11.19 0.29
CA GLU A 171 6.32 -11.88 1.04
C GLU A 171 7.05 -10.99 2.05
N LYS A 172 7.19 -9.70 1.75
CA LYS A 172 7.99 -8.77 2.55
C LYS A 172 7.15 -7.76 3.32
N GLY A 173 5.91 -7.51 2.88
CA GLY A 173 4.97 -6.59 3.48
C GLY A 173 3.92 -7.28 4.36
N LEU A 174 3.06 -8.12 3.75
CA LEU A 174 1.90 -8.69 4.43
C LEU A 174 2.25 -9.89 5.31
N LYS A 175 2.93 -10.91 4.79
CA LYS A 175 3.25 -12.11 5.58
C LYS A 175 3.97 -11.81 6.90
N PRO A 176 4.96 -10.90 6.97
CA PRO A 176 5.59 -10.58 8.23
C PRO A 176 4.66 -9.97 9.27
N SER A 177 3.52 -9.38 8.89
CA SER A 177 2.54 -8.84 9.83
C SER A 177 1.77 -9.90 10.61
N PHE A 178 1.77 -11.14 10.14
CA PHE A 178 1.17 -12.29 10.81
C PHE A 178 2.18 -13.06 11.69
N ASP A 179 3.47 -12.73 11.61
CA ASP A 179 4.51 -13.39 12.39
C ASP A 179 4.61 -12.74 13.79
N GLU A 180 4.36 -13.53 14.83
CA GLU A 180 4.38 -13.07 16.23
C GLU A 180 5.71 -12.44 16.66
N ARG A 181 6.83 -12.78 15.99
CA ARG A 181 8.14 -12.16 16.23
C ARG A 181 8.19 -10.69 15.84
N TYR A 182 7.30 -10.24 14.95
CA TYR A 182 7.35 -8.91 14.32
C TYR A 182 6.09 -8.08 14.51
N ASN A 183 4.95 -8.72 14.82
CA ASN A 183 3.63 -8.06 14.81
C ASN A 183 3.22 -7.37 16.11
N TRP A 184 4.16 -7.13 17.02
CA TRP A 184 3.89 -6.49 18.30
C TRP A 184 3.20 -5.10 18.15
N PHE A 185 3.34 -4.44 17.00
CA PHE A 185 2.70 -3.17 16.71
C PHE A 185 1.16 -3.25 16.70
N VAL A 186 0.61 -4.43 16.53
CA VAL A 186 -0.86 -4.67 16.51
C VAL A 186 -1.50 -4.21 17.83
N ASN A 187 -0.80 -4.42 18.95
CA ASN A 187 -1.26 -4.05 20.28
C ASN A 187 -0.62 -2.74 20.80
N ALA A 188 0.15 -2.04 19.97
CA ALA A 188 0.80 -0.82 20.39
C ALA A 188 -0.19 0.34 20.50
N VAL A 189 -0.04 1.17 21.54
CA VAL A 189 -0.91 2.33 21.82
C VAL A 189 -0.31 3.67 21.35
N HIS A 190 0.62 3.62 20.42
CA HIS A 190 1.33 4.79 19.88
C HIS A 190 1.41 4.74 18.35
N ASN A 191 2.07 5.72 17.73
CA ASN A 191 2.12 5.91 16.29
C ASN A 191 2.54 4.69 15.45
N TRP A 192 3.28 3.75 16.02
CA TRP A 192 3.66 2.52 15.31
C TRP A 192 2.44 1.71 14.88
N SER A 193 1.44 1.58 15.77
CA SER A 193 0.19 0.91 15.42
C SER A 193 -0.43 1.56 14.17
N GLN A 194 -0.56 2.88 14.14
CA GLN A 194 -1.17 3.60 13.03
C GLN A 194 -0.39 3.44 11.72
N VAL A 195 0.94 3.67 11.75
CA VAL A 195 1.77 3.62 10.54
C VAL A 195 1.86 2.20 9.97
N CYS A 196 2.08 1.20 10.84
CA CYS A 196 2.20 -0.18 10.39
C CYS A 196 0.88 -0.72 9.84
N HIS A 197 -0.25 -0.48 10.55
CA HIS A 197 -1.58 -0.88 10.02
C HIS A 197 -1.90 -0.17 8.71
N ALA A 198 -1.61 1.14 8.60
CA ALA A 198 -1.83 1.85 7.35
C ALA A 198 -1.04 1.19 6.20
N GLY A 199 0.25 0.92 6.38
CA GLY A 199 1.07 0.29 5.36
C GLY A 199 0.55 -1.09 4.94
N VAL A 200 0.23 -1.96 5.91
CA VAL A 200 -0.33 -3.29 5.65
C VAL A 200 -1.69 -3.18 4.93
N THR A 201 -2.57 -2.28 5.38
CA THR A 201 -3.88 -2.06 4.75
C THR A 201 -3.75 -1.58 3.30
N TYR A 202 -2.85 -0.64 3.01
CA TYR A 202 -2.60 -0.22 1.63
C TYR A 202 -2.09 -1.37 0.76
N GLY A 203 -1.17 -2.20 1.31
CA GLY A 203 -0.70 -3.40 0.63
C GLY A 203 -1.83 -4.36 0.29
N ALA A 204 -2.66 -4.70 1.27
CA ALA A 204 -3.81 -5.58 1.11
C ALA A 204 -4.82 -5.05 0.08
N LEU A 205 -5.15 -3.76 0.14
CA LEU A 205 -6.06 -3.11 -0.82
C LEU A 205 -5.49 -3.11 -2.24
N ALA A 206 -4.17 -2.92 -2.40
CA ALA A 206 -3.54 -2.87 -3.70
C ALA A 206 -3.59 -4.21 -4.46
N ILE A 207 -3.51 -5.33 -3.74
CA ILE A 207 -3.43 -6.68 -4.35
C ILE A 207 -4.65 -7.56 -4.04
N TRP A 208 -5.75 -6.95 -3.63
CA TRP A 208 -6.96 -7.63 -3.16
C TRP A 208 -7.44 -8.77 -4.06
N GLU A 209 -7.43 -8.57 -5.38
CA GLU A 209 -7.91 -9.57 -6.33
C GLU A 209 -6.99 -10.79 -6.46
N LYS A 210 -5.72 -10.63 -6.08
CA LYS A 210 -4.71 -11.68 -6.19
C LYS A 210 -4.62 -12.52 -4.94
N GLU A 211 -4.77 -11.88 -3.79
CA GLU A 211 -4.58 -12.47 -2.47
C GLU A 211 -5.76 -12.16 -1.53
N PRO A 212 -6.99 -12.59 -1.89
CA PRO A 212 -8.18 -12.25 -1.12
C PRO A 212 -8.14 -12.78 0.32
N GLU A 213 -7.48 -13.91 0.57
CA GLU A 213 -7.36 -14.50 1.91
C GLU A 213 -6.41 -13.69 2.81
N LEU A 214 -5.31 -13.15 2.26
CA LEU A 214 -4.39 -12.30 3.01
C LEU A 214 -4.91 -10.88 3.20
N SER A 215 -5.91 -10.49 2.42
CA SER A 215 -6.46 -9.14 2.42
C SER A 215 -7.71 -9.01 3.30
N ARG A 216 -8.14 -10.09 3.94
CA ARG A 216 -9.21 -10.14 4.95
C ARG A 216 -8.66 -9.88 6.35
#